data_e85585f04fb4c49922de5155aa8ea89b
#
_entry.id   e85585f04fb4c49922de5155aa8ea89b
#
_cell.length_a   1.000
_cell.length_b   1.000
_cell.length_c   1.000
_cell.angle_alpha   90.00
_cell.angle_beta   90.00
_cell.angle_gamma   90.00
#
_symmetry.space_group_name_H-M   'P 1'
#
loop_
_entity.id
_entity.type
_entity.pdbx_description
1 polymer ?
#
loop_
_entity_poly.entity_id
_entity_poly.type
_entity_poly.pdbx_seq_one_letter_code
_entity_poly.pdbx_strand_id
1 'polypeptide(L)'
;MEKLKLLYSKLYALVQELILNPRGFWRAHTDTRESQEELFKNLLIPLLIVVCTAVFFGEFFRSDYFRIWVAALWVLREIVLFASLYFIGVYGTNEIIKYFGFEAKIENLQKLVSYSMVPFLIVSVVTGLFPFFYFLDIFGIYGFYIFLMGGRKLLPFPREKRDNLILKIIAANWIVFGLISFALAKLLMTMDQ
;
A
#
# COMPACT_ATOMS: atom_id res chain seq x y z
N MET A 1 -17.05 13.99 16.54
CA MET A 1 -15.63 14.42 16.50
C MET A 1 -14.72 13.52 17.34
N GLU A 2 -15.10 13.12 18.56
CA GLU A 2 -14.27 12.24 19.42
C GLU A 2 -13.91 10.88 18.78
N LYS A 3 -14.88 10.18 18.15
CA LYS A 3 -14.63 8.90 17.48
C LYS A 3 -13.58 9.00 16.36
N LEU A 4 -13.60 10.11 15.63
CA LEU A 4 -12.65 10.35 14.54
C LEU A 4 -11.23 10.62 15.09
N LYS A 5 -11.11 11.43 16.15
CA LYS A 5 -9.84 11.66 16.83
C LYS A 5 -9.26 10.37 17.38
N LEU A 6 -10.09 9.53 18.00
CA LEU A 6 -9.66 8.23 18.52
C LEU A 6 -9.20 7.29 17.42
N LEU A 7 -9.90 7.26 16.26
CA LEU A 7 -9.50 6.46 15.11
C LEU A 7 -8.12 6.85 14.60
N TYR A 8 -7.90 8.15 14.33
CA TYR A 8 -6.61 8.63 13.82
C TYR A 8 -5.48 8.51 14.84
N SER A 9 -5.76 8.65 16.14
CA SER A 9 -4.76 8.41 17.19
C SER A 9 -4.31 6.95 17.24
N LYS A 10 -5.26 6.00 17.14
CA LYS A 10 -4.95 4.55 17.06
C LYS A 10 -4.20 4.22 15.78
N LEU A 11 -4.64 4.78 14.65
CA LEU A 11 -3.99 4.60 13.36
C LEU A 11 -2.54 5.10 13.38
N TYR A 12 -2.29 6.28 13.96
CA TYR A 12 -0.95 6.83 14.10
C TYR A 12 -0.04 5.93 14.95
N ALA A 13 -0.52 5.46 16.10
CA ALA A 13 0.25 4.56 16.97
C ALA A 13 0.58 3.24 16.25
N LEU A 14 -0.38 2.66 15.52
CA LEU A 14 -0.20 1.44 14.75
C LEU A 14 0.82 1.64 13.61
N VAL A 15 0.70 2.73 12.87
CA VAL A 15 1.63 3.08 11.79
C VAL A 15 3.04 3.30 12.33
N GLN A 16 3.17 4.00 13.45
CA GLN A 16 4.45 4.23 14.11
C GLN A 16 5.11 2.92 14.54
N GLU A 17 4.37 2.02 15.17
CA GLU A 17 4.87 0.69 15.57
C GLU A 17 5.32 -0.12 14.34
N LEU A 18 4.49 -0.16 13.28
CA LEU A 18 4.77 -0.89 12.05
C LEU A 18 6.06 -0.40 11.36
N ILE A 19 6.27 0.92 11.32
CA ILE A 19 7.43 1.51 10.64
C ILE A 19 8.69 1.42 11.50
N LEU A 20 8.60 1.72 12.79
CA LEU A 20 9.78 1.75 13.66
C LEU A 20 10.23 0.36 14.11
N ASN A 21 9.31 -0.57 14.26
CA ASN A 21 9.60 -1.93 14.72
C ASN A 21 8.79 -3.02 13.99
N PRO A 22 8.97 -3.21 12.67
CA PRO A 22 8.18 -4.18 11.91
C PRO A 22 8.32 -5.62 12.39
N ARG A 23 9.46 -5.99 12.98
CA ARG A 23 9.66 -7.33 13.56
C ARG A 23 8.82 -7.53 14.83
N GLY A 24 8.79 -6.53 15.70
CA GLY A 24 7.95 -6.52 16.90
C GLY A 24 6.46 -6.53 16.53
N PHE A 25 6.07 -5.65 15.62
CA PHE A 25 4.73 -5.58 15.07
C PHE A 25 4.21 -6.94 14.59
N TRP A 26 4.95 -7.62 13.71
CA TRP A 26 4.55 -8.92 13.20
C TRP A 26 4.54 -10.04 14.26
N ARG A 27 5.33 -9.91 15.34
CA ARG A 27 5.23 -10.86 16.47
C ARG A 27 3.92 -10.69 17.23
N ALA A 28 3.52 -9.45 17.48
CA ALA A 28 2.29 -9.14 18.22
C ALA A 28 1.03 -9.43 17.40
N HIS A 29 1.10 -9.23 16.07
CA HIS A 29 -0.08 -9.29 15.19
C HIS A 29 -0.19 -10.57 14.37
N THR A 30 0.72 -11.56 14.50
CA THR A 30 0.64 -12.82 13.71
C THR A 30 -0.65 -13.57 13.99
N ASP A 31 -1.04 -13.70 15.26
CA ASP A 31 -2.15 -14.53 15.69
C ASP A 31 -3.48 -13.76 15.81
N THR A 32 -3.47 -12.45 15.64
CA THR A 32 -4.70 -11.65 15.64
C THR A 32 -5.51 -11.93 14.38
N ARG A 33 -6.79 -12.22 14.54
CA ARG A 33 -7.73 -12.34 13.41
C ARG A 33 -8.28 -10.94 13.11
N GLU A 34 -7.95 -10.43 11.95
CA GLU A 34 -8.48 -9.16 11.45
C GLU A 34 -9.24 -9.47 10.16
N SER A 35 -10.49 -9.09 10.12
CA SER A 35 -11.30 -9.25 8.91
C SER A 35 -10.86 -8.25 7.84
N GLN A 36 -11.15 -8.56 6.57
CA GLN A 36 -10.91 -7.63 5.47
C GLN A 36 -11.60 -6.28 5.72
N GLU A 37 -12.82 -6.32 6.24
CA GLU A 37 -13.60 -5.12 6.56
C GLU A 37 -12.89 -4.24 7.61
N GLU A 38 -12.35 -4.85 8.66
CA GLU A 38 -11.60 -4.13 9.69
C GLU A 38 -10.32 -3.48 9.13
N LEU A 39 -9.57 -4.21 8.30
CA LEU A 39 -8.39 -3.68 7.64
C LEU A 39 -8.72 -2.50 6.72
N PHE A 40 -9.81 -2.59 5.94
CA PHE A 40 -10.26 -1.48 5.11
C PHE A 40 -10.72 -0.30 5.96
N LYS A 41 -11.59 -0.50 6.93
CA LYS A 41 -12.23 0.55 7.71
C LYS A 41 -11.28 1.28 8.66
N ASN A 42 -10.36 0.54 9.27
CA ASN A 42 -9.48 1.08 10.32
C ASN A 42 -8.08 1.45 9.83
N LEU A 43 -7.65 0.97 8.64
CA LEU A 43 -6.30 1.20 8.13
C LEU A 43 -6.32 1.81 6.72
N LEU A 44 -6.80 1.08 5.71
CA LEU A 44 -6.60 1.47 4.31
C LEU A 44 -7.44 2.69 3.92
N ILE A 45 -8.74 2.71 4.23
CA ILE A 45 -9.63 3.83 3.86
C ILE A 45 -9.21 5.14 4.54
N PRO A 46 -8.95 5.19 5.87
CA PRO A 46 -8.49 6.41 6.51
C PRO A 46 -7.19 6.95 5.91
N LEU A 47 -6.21 6.09 5.62
CA LEU A 47 -4.97 6.50 4.98
C LEU A 47 -5.20 6.97 3.53
N LEU A 48 -6.03 6.27 2.77
CA LEU A 48 -6.35 6.65 1.40
C LEU A 48 -7.06 8.00 1.33
N ILE A 49 -7.95 8.31 2.28
CA ILE A 49 -8.59 9.63 2.38
C ILE A 49 -7.53 10.72 2.57
N VAL A 50 -6.53 10.48 3.41
CA VAL A 50 -5.42 11.44 3.61
C VAL A 50 -4.62 11.62 2.32
N VAL A 51 -4.30 10.52 1.60
CA VAL A 51 -3.63 10.55 0.29
C VAL A 51 -4.46 11.35 -0.71
N CYS A 52 -5.75 11.04 -0.86
CA CYS A 52 -6.64 11.72 -1.80
C CYS A 52 -6.71 13.23 -1.50
N THR A 53 -6.77 13.60 -0.23
CA THR A 53 -6.77 15.00 0.20
C THR A 53 -5.45 15.68 -0.17
N ALA A 54 -4.31 15.04 0.12
CA ALA A 54 -2.99 15.56 -0.20
C ALA A 54 -2.80 15.75 -1.72
N VAL A 55 -3.18 14.75 -2.50
CA VAL A 55 -3.09 14.78 -3.97
C VAL A 55 -3.99 15.85 -4.57
N PHE A 56 -5.21 16.01 -4.05
CA PHE A 56 -6.14 17.07 -4.50
C PHE A 56 -5.55 18.46 -4.29
N PHE A 57 -5.04 18.74 -3.09
CA PHE A 57 -4.40 20.03 -2.81
C PHE A 57 -3.02 20.18 -3.46
N GLY A 58 -2.37 19.09 -3.83
CA GLY A 58 -1.11 19.10 -4.59
C GLY A 58 -1.22 19.78 -5.96
N GLU A 59 -2.43 19.92 -6.52
CA GLU A 59 -2.65 20.66 -7.76
C GLU A 59 -2.24 22.14 -7.64
N PHE A 60 -2.31 22.74 -6.45
CA PHE A 60 -1.80 24.10 -6.21
C PHE A 60 -0.28 24.24 -6.44
N PHE A 61 0.45 23.13 -6.37
CA PHE A 61 1.90 23.09 -6.56
C PHE A 61 2.32 22.50 -7.92
N ARG A 62 1.34 21.97 -8.69
CA ARG A 62 1.60 21.39 -10.03
C ARG A 62 1.44 22.40 -11.15
N SER A 63 0.53 23.36 -10.99
CA SER A 63 0.20 24.31 -12.04
C SER A 63 0.00 25.71 -11.49
N ASP A 64 0.16 26.72 -12.36
CA ASP A 64 -0.03 28.13 -12.01
C ASP A 64 -1.47 28.46 -11.62
N TYR A 65 -2.43 27.67 -12.11
CA TYR A 65 -3.86 27.83 -11.82
C TYR A 65 -4.45 26.51 -11.32
N PHE A 66 -5.17 26.54 -10.21
CA PHE A 66 -5.86 25.38 -9.69
C PHE A 66 -6.95 24.89 -10.64
N ARG A 67 -6.79 23.69 -11.18
CA ARG A 67 -7.74 23.05 -12.09
C ARG A 67 -8.44 21.90 -11.39
N ILE A 68 -9.67 22.11 -10.96
CA ILE A 68 -10.45 21.15 -10.18
C ILE A 68 -10.59 19.78 -10.90
N TRP A 69 -10.74 19.79 -12.23
CA TRP A 69 -10.82 18.57 -13.04
C TRP A 69 -9.53 17.77 -12.99
N VAL A 70 -8.41 18.43 -13.13
CA VAL A 70 -7.09 17.79 -13.09
C VAL A 70 -6.81 17.24 -11.70
N ALA A 71 -7.12 18.02 -10.65
CA ALA A 71 -7.04 17.54 -9.27
C ALA A 71 -7.88 16.28 -9.04
N ALA A 72 -9.12 16.25 -9.56
CA ALA A 72 -9.99 15.08 -9.46
C ALA A 72 -9.43 13.84 -10.22
N LEU A 73 -8.84 14.06 -11.39
CA LEU A 73 -8.20 12.97 -12.15
C LEU A 73 -6.98 12.39 -11.42
N TRP A 74 -6.16 13.22 -10.79
CA TRP A 74 -5.05 12.76 -9.96
C TRP A 74 -5.54 11.95 -8.74
N VAL A 75 -6.61 12.39 -8.08
CA VAL A 75 -7.24 11.64 -6.98
C VAL A 75 -7.76 10.29 -7.48
N LEU A 76 -8.46 10.27 -8.62
CA LEU A 76 -8.96 9.04 -9.20
C LEU A 76 -7.83 8.06 -9.54
N ARG A 77 -6.73 8.57 -10.10
CA ARG A 77 -5.53 7.78 -10.35
C ARG A 77 -5.02 7.10 -9.10
N GLU A 78 -4.89 7.83 -7.98
CA GLU A 78 -4.40 7.25 -6.72
C GLU A 78 -5.34 6.17 -6.18
N ILE A 79 -6.65 6.41 -6.25
CA ILE A 79 -7.64 5.40 -5.82
C ILE A 79 -7.49 4.12 -6.65
N VAL A 80 -7.42 4.24 -7.98
CA VAL A 80 -7.25 3.08 -8.88
C VAL A 80 -5.91 2.39 -8.62
N LEU A 81 -4.84 3.15 -8.43
CA LEU A 81 -3.50 2.63 -8.18
C LEU A 81 -3.45 1.80 -6.89
N PHE A 82 -3.95 2.34 -5.78
CA PHE A 82 -3.94 1.64 -4.49
C PHE A 82 -4.94 0.48 -4.42
N ALA A 83 -6.11 0.61 -5.07
CA ALA A 83 -7.03 -0.51 -5.23
C ALA A 83 -6.38 -1.65 -6.02
N SER A 84 -5.74 -1.33 -7.15
CA SER A 84 -5.01 -2.30 -7.96
C SER A 84 -3.88 -2.97 -7.17
N LEU A 85 -3.09 -2.19 -6.42
CA LEU A 85 -2.00 -2.70 -5.59
C LEU A 85 -2.54 -3.69 -4.54
N TYR A 86 -3.67 -3.38 -3.90
CA TYR A 86 -4.30 -4.26 -2.93
C TYR A 86 -4.78 -5.57 -3.58
N PHE A 87 -5.62 -5.48 -4.60
CA PHE A 87 -6.23 -6.67 -5.21
C PHE A 87 -5.19 -7.56 -5.87
N ILE A 88 -4.25 -7.00 -6.62
CA ILE A 88 -3.17 -7.75 -7.24
C ILE A 88 -2.22 -8.30 -6.17
N GLY A 89 -1.89 -7.50 -5.15
CA GLY A 89 -1.08 -7.94 -4.03
C GLY A 89 -1.68 -9.16 -3.32
N VAL A 90 -2.99 -9.17 -3.06
CA VAL A 90 -3.67 -10.29 -2.39
C VAL A 90 -3.85 -11.48 -3.33
N TYR A 91 -4.54 -11.29 -4.45
CA TYR A 91 -4.92 -12.40 -5.33
C TYR A 91 -3.75 -12.88 -6.18
N GLY A 92 -2.90 -11.98 -6.68
CA GLY A 92 -1.68 -12.34 -7.40
C GLY A 92 -0.72 -13.13 -6.51
N THR A 93 -0.52 -12.70 -5.28
CA THR A 93 0.29 -13.46 -4.30
C THR A 93 -0.31 -14.85 -4.06
N ASN A 94 -1.63 -14.96 -3.93
CA ASN A 94 -2.30 -16.25 -3.74
C ASN A 94 -2.05 -17.22 -4.91
N GLU A 95 -2.18 -16.73 -6.14
CA GLU A 95 -1.94 -17.55 -7.34
C GLU A 95 -0.47 -17.97 -7.46
N ILE A 96 0.47 -17.09 -7.14
CA ILE A 96 1.90 -17.43 -7.13
C ILE A 96 2.19 -18.50 -6.06
N ILE A 97 1.59 -18.42 -4.88
CA ILE A 97 1.74 -19.41 -3.80
C ILE A 97 1.21 -20.79 -4.26
N LYS A 98 0.04 -20.81 -4.89
CA LYS A 98 -0.54 -22.03 -5.47
C LYS A 98 0.37 -22.63 -6.56
N TYR A 99 0.93 -21.80 -7.43
CA TYR A 99 1.87 -22.23 -8.46
C TYR A 99 3.10 -22.92 -7.88
N PHE A 100 3.55 -22.49 -6.70
CA PHE A 100 4.63 -23.17 -5.98
C PHE A 100 4.18 -24.43 -5.18
N GLY A 101 2.91 -24.82 -5.29
CA GLY A 101 2.35 -26.02 -4.63
C GLY A 101 2.01 -25.82 -3.15
N PHE A 102 1.79 -24.57 -2.71
CA PHE A 102 1.40 -24.24 -1.34
C PHE A 102 0.00 -23.61 -1.29
N GLU A 103 -0.61 -23.64 -0.11
CA GLU A 103 -1.89 -22.98 0.16
C GLU A 103 -1.73 -21.96 1.29
N ALA A 104 -2.20 -20.76 1.09
CA ALA A 104 -2.23 -19.70 2.11
C ALA A 104 -3.68 -19.33 2.45
N LYS A 105 -3.92 -18.98 3.71
CA LYS A 105 -5.21 -18.41 4.12
C LYS A 105 -5.32 -17.00 3.54
N ILE A 106 -6.45 -16.73 2.88
CA ILE A 106 -6.68 -15.43 2.23
C ILE A 106 -6.61 -14.27 3.22
N GLU A 107 -7.09 -14.48 4.46
CA GLU A 107 -7.04 -13.48 5.52
C GLU A 107 -5.60 -13.08 5.86
N ASN A 108 -4.67 -14.04 5.84
CA ASN A 108 -3.24 -13.76 6.06
C ASN A 108 -2.65 -12.92 4.93
N LEU A 109 -3.08 -13.16 3.69
CA LEU A 109 -2.63 -12.37 2.54
C LEU A 109 -3.21 -10.95 2.57
N GLN A 110 -4.50 -10.82 2.89
CA GLN A 110 -5.15 -9.52 3.06
C GLN A 110 -4.43 -8.68 4.11
N LYS A 111 -4.14 -9.28 5.25
CA LYS A 111 -3.40 -8.64 6.33
C LYS A 111 -1.98 -8.26 5.92
N LEU A 112 -1.25 -9.20 5.31
CA LEU A 112 0.12 -8.99 4.84
C LEU A 112 0.21 -7.83 3.86
N VAL A 113 -0.66 -7.81 2.84
CA VAL A 113 -0.69 -6.78 1.81
C VAL A 113 -1.11 -5.44 2.41
N SER A 114 -2.18 -5.40 3.22
CA SER A 114 -2.67 -4.15 3.82
C SER A 114 -1.59 -3.42 4.62
N TYR A 115 -0.88 -4.12 5.49
CA TYR A 115 0.19 -3.51 6.27
C TYR A 115 1.41 -3.14 5.44
N SER A 116 1.71 -3.91 4.40
CA SER A 116 2.82 -3.62 3.49
C SER A 116 2.58 -2.42 2.59
N MET A 117 1.32 -2.03 2.38
CA MET A 117 0.96 -0.83 1.63
C MET A 117 1.16 0.47 2.42
N VAL A 118 1.25 0.41 3.75
CA VAL A 118 1.32 1.61 4.61
C VAL A 118 2.46 2.57 4.23
N PRO A 119 3.72 2.13 4.01
CA PRO A 119 4.78 3.03 3.58
C PRO A 119 4.50 3.72 2.25
N PHE A 120 3.92 3.01 1.28
CA PHE A 120 3.53 3.60 -0.01
C PHE A 120 2.47 4.70 0.18
N LEU A 121 1.44 4.44 1.00
CA LEU A 121 0.40 5.43 1.30
C LEU A 121 0.98 6.66 1.99
N ILE A 122 1.90 6.50 2.95
CA ILE A 122 2.53 7.63 3.65
C ILE A 122 3.37 8.47 2.69
N VAL A 123 4.19 7.82 1.86
CA VAL A 123 5.01 8.51 0.87
C VAL A 123 4.12 9.26 -0.12
N SER A 124 3.02 8.65 -0.58
CA SER A 124 2.07 9.30 -1.49
C SER A 124 1.36 10.52 -0.87
N VAL A 125 1.23 10.60 0.45
CA VAL A 125 0.75 11.84 1.10
C VAL A 125 1.74 12.98 0.85
N VAL A 126 3.03 12.72 1.01
CA VAL A 126 4.07 13.75 0.86
C VAL A 126 4.25 14.14 -0.61
N THR A 127 4.42 13.14 -1.48
CA THR A 127 4.66 13.36 -2.91
C THR A 127 3.41 13.82 -3.65
N GLY A 128 2.24 13.42 -3.16
CA GLY A 128 0.95 13.89 -3.64
C GLY A 128 0.71 15.37 -3.35
N LEU A 129 1.04 15.82 -2.14
CA LEU A 129 0.90 17.23 -1.75
C LEU A 129 1.99 18.10 -2.39
N PHE A 130 3.24 17.62 -2.39
CA PHE A 130 4.40 18.31 -2.93
C PHE A 130 5.03 17.52 -4.08
N PRO A 131 4.54 17.65 -5.31
CA PRO A 131 4.95 16.83 -6.45
C PRO A 131 6.44 16.90 -6.80
N PHE A 132 7.13 17.96 -6.43
CA PHE A 132 8.58 18.12 -6.64
C PHE A 132 9.42 17.17 -5.76
N PHE A 133 8.82 16.58 -4.71
CA PHE A 133 9.48 15.56 -3.88
C PHE A 133 9.29 14.13 -4.40
N TYR A 134 8.97 13.94 -5.68
CA TYR A 134 8.76 12.61 -6.29
C TYR A 134 9.88 11.59 -6.01
N PHE A 135 11.11 12.05 -5.78
CA PHE A 135 12.24 11.18 -5.42
C PHE A 135 12.04 10.44 -4.08
N LEU A 136 11.15 10.94 -3.22
CA LEU A 136 10.81 10.27 -1.97
C LEU A 136 10.01 8.98 -2.21
N ASP A 137 9.44 8.76 -3.39
CA ASP A 137 8.73 7.52 -3.73
C ASP A 137 9.61 6.27 -3.53
N ILE A 138 10.93 6.43 -3.59
CA ILE A 138 11.89 5.35 -3.28
C ILE A 138 11.70 4.79 -1.86
N PHE A 139 11.25 5.60 -0.90
CA PHE A 139 11.00 5.14 0.46
C PHE A 139 9.78 4.21 0.56
N GLY A 140 8.89 4.21 -0.45
CA GLY A 140 7.84 3.21 -0.59
C GLY A 140 8.38 1.78 -0.62
N ILE A 141 9.60 1.57 -1.12
CA ILE A 141 10.30 0.27 -1.13
C ILE A 141 10.35 -0.37 0.27
N TYR A 142 10.28 0.43 1.33
CA TYR A 142 10.20 -0.07 2.71
C TYR A 142 8.97 -0.99 2.93
N GLY A 143 7.91 -0.82 2.16
CA GLY A 143 6.77 -1.74 2.14
C GLY A 143 7.14 -3.19 1.81
N PHE A 144 8.14 -3.38 0.95
CA PHE A 144 8.65 -4.73 0.63
C PHE A 144 9.38 -5.37 1.80
N TYR A 145 10.10 -4.56 2.58
CA TYR A 145 10.71 -5.06 3.82
C TYR A 145 9.65 -5.49 4.84
N ILE A 146 8.59 -4.70 4.99
CA ILE A 146 7.44 -5.06 5.85
C ILE A 146 6.79 -6.35 5.35
N PHE A 147 6.59 -6.48 4.03
CA PHE A 147 6.06 -7.70 3.40
C PHE A 147 6.96 -8.90 3.66
N LEU A 148 8.28 -8.76 3.53
CA LEU A 148 9.24 -9.84 3.81
C LEU A 148 9.16 -10.29 5.27
N MET A 149 9.09 -9.34 6.22
CA MET A 149 9.00 -9.67 7.65
C MET A 149 7.68 -10.36 8.00
N GLY A 150 6.56 -9.87 7.47
CA GLY A 150 5.24 -10.49 7.66
C GLY A 150 5.11 -11.83 6.94
N GLY A 151 5.60 -11.92 5.71
CA GLY A 151 5.59 -13.14 4.92
C GLY A 151 6.35 -14.30 5.58
N ARG A 152 7.44 -14.00 6.30
CA ARG A 152 8.15 -14.99 7.11
C ARG A 152 7.31 -15.62 8.21
N LYS A 153 6.24 -14.94 8.65
CA LYS A 153 5.36 -15.37 9.72
C LYS A 153 4.05 -15.98 9.22
N LEU A 154 3.50 -15.37 8.17
CA LEU A 154 2.15 -15.67 7.69
C LEU A 154 2.09 -16.65 6.52
N LEU A 155 3.19 -16.76 5.73
CA LEU A 155 3.19 -17.60 4.54
C LEU A 155 3.67 -19.03 4.84
N PRO A 156 3.09 -20.06 4.19
CA PRO A 156 3.30 -21.48 4.51
C PRO A 156 4.58 -22.05 3.88
N PHE A 157 5.64 -21.25 3.75
CA PHE A 157 6.86 -21.71 3.10
C PHE A 157 7.86 -22.40 4.06
N PRO A 158 8.53 -23.48 3.62
CA PRO A 158 9.59 -24.13 4.39
C PRO A 158 10.77 -23.17 4.61
N ARG A 159 11.37 -23.24 5.80
CA ARG A 159 12.40 -22.29 6.25
C ARG A 159 13.55 -22.08 5.27
N GLU A 160 14.00 -23.15 4.60
CA GLU A 160 15.14 -23.14 3.68
C GLU A 160 14.89 -22.33 2.41
N LYS A 161 13.66 -22.33 1.88
CA LYS A 161 13.30 -21.69 0.61
C LYS A 161 12.46 -20.42 0.79
N ARG A 162 12.04 -20.12 2.03
CA ARG A 162 11.03 -19.11 2.36
C ARG A 162 11.40 -17.72 1.84
N ASP A 163 12.57 -17.23 2.15
CA ASP A 163 12.98 -15.88 1.78
C ASP A 163 13.08 -15.72 0.26
N ASN A 164 13.60 -16.74 -0.42
CA ASN A 164 13.68 -16.73 -1.89
C ASN A 164 12.27 -16.70 -2.53
N LEU A 165 11.34 -17.51 -2.02
CA LEU A 165 9.96 -17.51 -2.53
C LEU A 165 9.25 -16.21 -2.27
N ILE A 166 9.41 -15.61 -1.07
CA ILE A 166 8.84 -14.31 -0.74
C ILE A 166 9.43 -13.21 -1.65
N LEU A 167 10.74 -13.22 -1.89
CA LEU A 167 11.37 -12.25 -2.80
C LEU A 167 10.86 -12.37 -4.24
N LYS A 168 10.62 -13.59 -4.73
CA LYS A 168 9.99 -13.79 -6.05
C LYS A 168 8.58 -13.21 -6.12
N ILE A 169 7.78 -13.39 -5.05
CA ILE A 169 6.45 -12.79 -4.95
C ILE A 169 6.53 -11.27 -4.97
N ILE A 170 7.43 -10.68 -4.17
CA ILE A 170 7.66 -9.23 -4.13
C ILE A 170 8.04 -8.73 -5.53
N ALA A 171 9.00 -9.37 -6.19
CA ALA A 171 9.45 -8.97 -7.53
C ALA A 171 8.32 -9.05 -8.56
N ALA A 172 7.52 -10.10 -8.55
CA ALA A 172 6.38 -10.26 -9.46
C ALA A 172 5.33 -9.15 -9.23
N ASN A 173 4.94 -8.92 -7.97
CA ASN A 173 3.98 -7.85 -7.63
C ASN A 173 4.52 -6.46 -7.99
N TRP A 174 5.82 -6.21 -7.82
CA TRP A 174 6.45 -4.94 -8.17
C TRP A 174 6.43 -4.67 -9.67
N ILE A 175 6.74 -5.69 -10.48
CA ILE A 175 6.66 -5.57 -11.94
C ILE A 175 5.24 -5.21 -12.37
N VAL A 176 4.23 -5.94 -11.87
CA VAL A 176 2.83 -5.68 -12.22
C VAL A 176 2.40 -4.29 -11.76
N PHE A 177 2.75 -3.89 -10.54
CA PHE A 177 2.47 -2.55 -10.02
C PHE A 177 3.13 -1.45 -10.86
N GLY A 178 4.39 -1.63 -11.25
CA GLY A 178 5.11 -0.69 -12.10
C GLY A 178 4.45 -0.52 -13.47
N LEU A 179 3.99 -1.61 -14.09
CA LEU A 179 3.26 -1.57 -15.36
C LEU A 179 1.94 -0.80 -15.24
N ILE A 180 1.17 -1.02 -14.17
CA ILE A 180 -0.09 -0.32 -13.93
C ILE A 180 0.17 1.17 -13.67
N SER A 181 1.15 1.49 -12.82
CA SER A 181 1.51 2.88 -12.52
C SER A 181 1.92 3.63 -13.78
N PHE A 182 2.73 2.99 -14.64
CA PHE A 182 3.14 3.56 -15.92
C PHE A 182 1.95 3.76 -16.88
N ALA A 183 1.06 2.76 -16.99
CA ALA A 183 -0.13 2.86 -17.83
C ALA A 183 -1.06 3.99 -17.39
N LEU A 184 -1.29 4.11 -16.08
CA LEU A 184 -2.12 5.19 -15.50
C LEU A 184 -1.49 6.56 -15.70
N ALA A 185 -0.16 6.69 -15.54
CA ALA A 185 0.55 7.94 -15.78
C ALA A 185 0.43 8.37 -17.24
N LYS A 186 0.61 7.44 -18.18
CA LYS A 186 0.47 7.71 -19.63
C LYS A 186 -0.95 8.14 -19.99
N LEU A 187 -1.96 7.46 -19.42
CA LEU A 187 -3.37 7.83 -19.63
C LEU A 187 -3.66 9.27 -19.19
N LEU A 188 -3.17 9.68 -18.03
CA LEU A 188 -3.37 11.04 -17.54
C LEU A 188 -2.70 12.09 -18.43
N MET A 189 -1.48 11.83 -18.90
CA MET A 189 -0.78 12.75 -19.81
C MET A 189 -1.55 12.99 -21.12
N THR A 190 -2.28 11.98 -21.61
CA THR A 190 -3.11 12.12 -22.81
C THR A 190 -4.43 12.87 -22.55
N MET A 191 -4.91 12.94 -21.32
CA MET A 191 -6.14 13.63 -20.96
C MET A 191 -5.90 15.11 -20.56
N ASP A 192 -4.66 15.49 -20.29
CA ASP A 192 -4.28 16.87 -19.90
C ASP A 192 -3.88 17.73 -21.15
N GLN A 193 -3.85 17.15 -22.35
CA GLN A 193 -3.65 17.83 -23.64
C GLN A 193 -4.97 18.28 -24.24
#